data_d9b4f63b37e62d47c1b668f773e23d0a
#
_entry.id   d9b4f63b37e62d47c1b668f773e23d0a
#
_cell.length_a   1.000
_cell.length_b   1.000
_cell.length_c   1.000
_cell.angle_alpha   90.00
_cell.angle_beta   90.00
_cell.angle_gamma   90.00
#
_symmetry.space_group_name_H-M   'P 1'
#
loop_
_entity.id
_entity.type
_entity.pdbx_description
1 polymer ?
#
loop_
_entity_poly.entity_id
_entity_poly.type
_entity_poly.pdbx_seq_one_letter_code
_entity_poly.pdbx_strand_id
1 'polypeptide(L)'
;MTGPDPTRPADSPPIDESALLRLAPPLREAFERVGFTADGILAALGTEVHDALGRGEPTPVRRRCRASGDLGTLVRLFLLADDVDADAARTALAPVDPDDAERAGLLERPSGSVVRTLLDVRPLDLGDGNRWVVSDIDGSTREVAIGADHVLGVGHASLSLVRATPTRTDGPVTLLDLGTGCGVQAVHACTYAARVTATDLSARAVVLARVTAALNDLEVEVVAGPWFDPVAGRRFDRIVANPPFVVGTGDVTHSYRDSGLDLDGASRVVVSTAPDHLELGGTATLLAAWIHVDGEDWRSRVASWLPDHGVDAWIVQRDVADPALHVGTWLRDGGLDPRTPAADALAERWLARLEDADVTGVGFGFVYLRRTDRPTAVLAEDLRHGLEDPLGDEALDVFDRLDWLRTHDVAEERYAVHPATAYEDVALPDPEGGWSTVVRRVHRGDGPAWQHEIDADGAAVLAGLRADGLPLADVVELLAAARGVDSEELMPGAVALVSALVVHGLVRPAGSPRPH
;
A
#
# COMPACT_ATOMS: atom_id res chain seq x y z
N MET A 1 29.76 30.20 -19.32
CA MET A 1 29.55 29.62 -17.99
C MET A 1 28.13 29.99 -17.61
N THR A 2 27.18 29.11 -17.90
CA THR A 2 25.79 29.22 -17.45
C THR A 2 25.79 28.92 -15.96
N GLY A 3 25.32 29.87 -15.14
CA GLY A 3 25.14 29.65 -13.70
C GLY A 3 24.18 28.45 -13.45
N PRO A 4 24.19 27.86 -12.25
CA PRO A 4 23.28 26.78 -11.93
C PRO A 4 21.84 27.26 -12.15
N ASP A 5 21.05 26.41 -12.81
CA ASP A 5 19.62 26.62 -13.01
C ASP A 5 18.94 26.63 -11.62
N PRO A 6 18.33 27.74 -11.18
CA PRO A 6 17.72 27.85 -9.85
C PRO A 6 16.49 26.95 -9.67
N THR A 7 16.03 26.27 -10.74
CA THR A 7 14.87 25.37 -10.72
C THR A 7 15.27 23.90 -10.57
N ARG A 8 16.59 23.58 -10.68
CA ARG A 8 17.06 22.20 -10.49
C ARG A 8 17.39 21.96 -9.02
N PRO A 9 16.77 20.96 -8.37
CA PRO A 9 17.12 20.59 -7.00
C PRO A 9 18.62 20.27 -6.89
N ALA A 10 19.23 20.59 -5.75
CA ALA A 10 20.59 20.15 -5.45
C ALA A 10 20.62 18.62 -5.34
N ASP A 11 21.77 18.00 -5.54
CA ASP A 11 21.95 16.59 -5.26
C ASP A 11 21.86 16.34 -3.74
N SER A 12 21.34 15.17 -3.34
CA SER A 12 21.31 14.74 -1.94
C SER A 12 22.74 14.61 -1.37
N PRO A 13 22.94 14.69 -0.03
CA PRO A 13 24.24 14.51 0.58
C PRO A 13 24.91 13.21 0.14
N PRO A 14 26.23 13.21 -0.13
CA PRO A 14 26.92 12.02 -0.59
C PRO A 14 26.93 10.92 0.49
N ILE A 15 26.81 9.66 0.06
CA ILE A 15 26.89 8.47 0.91
C ILE A 15 27.96 7.52 0.34
N ASP A 16 28.66 6.81 1.21
CA ASP A 16 29.61 5.74 0.84
C ASP A 16 28.97 4.36 1.09
N GLU A 17 28.48 3.71 0.02
CA GLU A 17 27.84 2.40 0.09
C GLU A 17 28.69 1.37 0.86
N SER A 18 29.99 1.26 0.51
CA SER A 18 30.86 0.27 1.12
C SER A 18 31.09 0.52 2.61
N ALA A 19 31.16 1.80 3.02
CA ALA A 19 31.27 2.17 4.42
C ALA A 19 29.97 1.91 5.18
N LEU A 20 28.81 2.28 4.62
CA LEU A 20 27.50 2.02 5.22
C LEU A 20 27.24 0.52 5.40
N LEU A 21 27.55 -0.31 4.39
CA LEU A 21 27.42 -1.76 4.50
C LEU A 21 28.31 -2.36 5.60
N ARG A 22 29.53 -1.83 5.81
CA ARG A 22 30.37 -2.26 6.93
C ARG A 22 29.83 -1.82 8.29
N LEU A 23 29.12 -0.70 8.34
CA LEU A 23 28.50 -0.21 9.57
C LEU A 23 27.19 -0.95 9.94
N ALA A 24 26.54 -1.60 8.99
CA ALA A 24 25.22 -2.21 9.22
C ALA A 24 25.22 -3.24 10.38
N PRO A 25 26.14 -4.22 10.47
CA PRO A 25 26.15 -5.15 11.61
C PRO A 25 26.39 -4.48 12.98
N PRO A 26 27.40 -3.61 13.17
CA PRO A 26 27.59 -2.94 14.47
C PRO A 26 26.48 -1.92 14.79
N LEU A 27 25.81 -1.32 13.80
CA LEU A 27 24.63 -0.49 14.04
C LEU A 27 23.46 -1.33 14.57
N ARG A 28 23.20 -2.49 13.97
CA ARG A 28 22.20 -3.44 14.46
C ARG A 28 22.46 -3.81 15.91
N GLU A 29 23.71 -4.18 16.25
CA GLU A 29 24.11 -4.48 17.64
C GLU A 29 23.83 -3.31 18.57
N ALA A 30 24.16 -2.09 18.18
CA ALA A 30 23.86 -0.89 18.96
C ALA A 30 22.36 -0.71 19.18
N PHE A 31 21.54 -0.86 18.12
CA PHE A 31 20.09 -0.70 18.20
C PHE A 31 19.42 -1.76 19.07
N GLU A 32 19.84 -3.02 18.95
CA GLU A 32 19.36 -4.11 19.80
C GLU A 32 19.74 -3.87 21.28
N ARG A 33 21.01 -3.52 21.55
CA ARG A 33 21.52 -3.23 22.90
C ARG A 33 20.73 -2.11 23.59
N VAL A 34 20.39 -1.06 22.85
CA VAL A 34 19.71 0.13 23.38
C VAL A 34 18.19 -0.05 23.40
N GLY A 35 17.66 -1.02 22.66
CA GLY A 35 16.23 -1.19 22.47
C GLY A 35 15.62 -0.16 21.50
N PHE A 36 16.39 0.27 20.48
CA PHE A 36 15.89 1.15 19.42
C PHE A 36 15.03 0.35 18.44
N THR A 37 13.84 -0.01 18.90
CA THR A 37 12.83 -0.83 18.23
C THR A 37 11.48 -0.13 18.30
N ALA A 38 10.51 -0.52 17.47
CA ALA A 38 9.16 0.04 17.51
C ALA A 38 8.56 -0.06 18.93
N ASP A 39 8.59 -1.25 19.54
CA ASP A 39 8.09 -1.51 20.89
C ASP A 39 8.90 -0.79 21.98
N GLY A 40 10.23 -0.77 21.85
CA GLY A 40 11.11 -0.10 22.80
C GLY A 40 10.86 1.41 22.84
N ILE A 41 10.64 2.02 21.68
CA ILE A 41 10.30 3.44 21.55
C ILE A 41 8.91 3.71 22.14
N LEU A 42 7.91 2.89 21.79
CA LEU A 42 6.55 2.99 22.35
C LEU A 42 6.57 2.87 23.88
N ALA A 43 7.30 1.89 24.42
CA ALA A 43 7.44 1.69 25.85
C ALA A 43 8.13 2.87 26.55
N ALA A 44 9.18 3.44 25.95
CA ALA A 44 9.92 4.57 26.51
C ALA A 44 9.14 5.90 26.45
N LEU A 45 8.46 6.16 25.33
CA LEU A 45 7.69 7.39 25.11
C LEU A 45 6.31 7.33 25.79
N GLY A 46 5.66 6.18 25.79
CA GLY A 46 4.24 6.00 26.10
C GLY A 46 3.36 6.41 24.91
N THR A 47 2.15 5.87 24.83
CA THR A 47 1.23 6.00 23.69
C THR A 47 1.03 7.46 23.25
N GLU A 48 0.71 8.35 24.19
CA GLU A 48 0.41 9.76 23.91
C GLU A 48 1.58 10.50 23.23
N VAL A 49 2.82 10.29 23.72
CA VAL A 49 4.02 10.93 23.15
C VAL A 49 4.47 10.24 21.88
N HIS A 50 4.25 8.93 21.76
CA HIS A 50 4.49 8.20 20.53
C HIS A 50 3.54 8.68 19.41
N ASP A 51 2.26 8.92 19.71
CA ASP A 51 1.31 9.51 18.77
C ASP A 51 1.72 10.94 18.36
N ALA A 52 2.28 11.72 19.28
CA ALA A 52 2.84 13.03 18.97
C ALA A 52 4.03 12.94 17.97
N LEU A 53 4.88 11.90 18.10
CA LEU A 53 5.95 11.63 17.12
C LEU A 53 5.35 11.36 15.73
N GLY A 54 4.31 10.52 15.65
CA GLY A 54 3.61 10.22 14.40
C GLY A 54 2.95 11.44 13.73
N ARG A 55 2.53 12.43 14.51
CA ARG A 55 1.98 13.71 14.00
C ARG A 55 3.02 14.78 13.68
N GLY A 56 4.32 14.48 13.85
CA GLY A 56 5.39 15.46 13.64
C GLY A 56 5.48 16.53 14.74
N GLU A 57 5.10 16.23 15.97
CA GLU A 57 5.18 17.12 17.13
C GLU A 57 6.44 16.82 17.96
N PRO A 58 7.60 17.45 17.69
CA PRO A 58 8.87 17.02 18.30
C PRO A 58 9.02 17.42 19.77
N THR A 59 8.34 18.45 20.25
CA THR A 59 8.55 18.99 21.61
C THR A 59 8.21 18.01 22.73
N PRO A 60 7.05 17.31 22.72
CA PRO A 60 6.76 16.27 23.72
C PRO A 60 7.80 15.15 23.71
N VAL A 61 8.22 14.72 22.50
CA VAL A 61 9.21 13.66 22.30
C VAL A 61 10.57 14.06 22.88
N ARG A 62 11.07 15.28 22.56
CA ARG A 62 12.32 15.82 23.11
C ARG A 62 12.31 15.84 24.64
N ARG A 63 11.18 16.24 25.24
CA ARG A 63 11.04 16.25 26.72
C ARG A 63 11.16 14.86 27.31
N ARG A 64 10.50 13.88 26.71
CA ARG A 64 10.50 12.50 27.19
C ARG A 64 11.88 11.87 27.03
N CYS A 65 12.54 12.07 25.91
CA CYS A 65 13.86 11.53 25.59
C CYS A 65 14.96 11.95 26.59
N ARG A 66 14.82 13.10 27.29
CA ARG A 66 15.79 13.53 28.30
C ARG A 66 15.96 12.53 29.45
N ALA A 67 14.94 11.73 29.74
CA ALA A 67 14.95 10.74 30.82
C ALA A 67 15.15 9.30 30.29
N SER A 68 15.32 9.12 28.95
CA SER A 68 15.33 7.81 28.30
C SER A 68 16.76 7.32 27.93
N GLY A 69 17.81 7.95 28.49
CA GLY A 69 19.20 7.51 28.31
C GLY A 69 19.63 7.40 26.84
N ASP A 70 20.36 6.32 26.51
CA ASP A 70 20.87 6.06 25.15
C ASP A 70 19.74 5.92 24.11
N LEU A 71 18.61 5.29 24.48
CA LEU A 71 17.44 5.20 23.61
C LEU A 71 16.90 6.59 23.25
N GLY A 72 16.79 7.48 24.25
CA GLY A 72 16.37 8.86 24.01
C GLY A 72 17.33 9.63 23.10
N THR A 73 18.63 9.32 23.18
CA THR A 73 19.66 9.89 22.28
C THR A 73 19.45 9.41 20.85
N LEU A 74 19.21 8.11 20.63
CA LEU A 74 18.96 7.57 19.27
C LEU A 74 17.63 8.06 18.68
N VAL A 75 16.56 8.16 19.47
CA VAL A 75 15.28 8.74 19.02
C VAL A 75 15.48 10.19 18.56
N ARG A 76 16.21 11.00 19.35
CA ARG A 76 16.51 12.39 18.95
C ARG A 76 17.37 12.47 17.70
N LEU A 77 18.41 11.61 17.63
CA LEU A 77 19.34 11.60 16.49
C LEU A 77 18.65 11.20 15.19
N PHE A 78 17.97 10.04 15.16
CA PHE A 78 17.44 9.46 13.94
C PHE A 78 16.00 9.86 13.62
N LEU A 79 15.09 9.88 14.60
CA LEU A 79 13.67 10.15 14.33
C LEU A 79 13.30 11.63 14.36
N LEU A 80 14.04 12.46 15.11
CA LEU A 80 13.84 13.91 15.15
C LEU A 80 14.91 14.68 14.36
N ALA A 81 15.95 13.99 13.89
CA ALA A 81 17.12 14.58 13.23
C ALA A 81 17.70 15.78 14.02
N ASP A 82 17.66 15.69 15.35
CA ASP A 82 18.20 16.70 16.26
C ASP A 82 19.73 16.69 16.29
N ASP A 83 20.28 17.83 16.61
CA ASP A 83 21.67 17.94 17.08
C ASP A 83 21.79 17.26 18.45
N VAL A 84 22.72 16.32 18.60
CA VAL A 84 22.98 15.62 19.87
C VAL A 84 24.45 15.76 20.26
N ASP A 85 24.73 15.66 21.56
CA ASP A 85 26.10 15.70 22.08
C ASP A 85 26.92 14.52 21.53
N ALA A 86 28.15 14.75 21.10
CA ALA A 86 28.99 13.76 20.44
C ALA A 86 29.39 12.58 21.37
N ASP A 87 29.57 12.83 22.69
CA ASP A 87 29.89 11.78 23.65
C ASP A 87 28.64 10.94 23.96
N ALA A 88 27.47 11.57 24.05
CA ALA A 88 26.20 10.86 24.18
C ALA A 88 25.92 9.98 22.95
N ALA A 89 26.16 10.49 21.74
CA ALA A 89 26.02 9.71 20.51
C ALA A 89 27.03 8.53 20.48
N ARG A 90 28.27 8.74 20.87
CA ARG A 90 29.30 7.70 20.98
C ARG A 90 28.87 6.57 21.90
N THR A 91 28.29 6.91 23.04
CA THR A 91 27.78 5.92 24.01
C THR A 91 26.59 5.14 23.44
N ALA A 92 25.63 5.85 22.88
CA ALA A 92 24.40 5.27 22.34
C ALA A 92 24.67 4.38 21.11
N LEU A 93 25.60 4.78 20.24
CA LEU A 93 25.97 4.06 19.00
C LEU A 93 27.01 2.96 19.21
N ALA A 94 27.65 2.82 20.40
CA ALA A 94 28.65 1.78 20.58
C ALA A 94 28.09 0.39 20.17
N PRO A 95 28.83 -0.42 19.40
CA PRO A 95 30.27 -0.32 19.09
C PRO A 95 30.64 0.55 17.86
N VAL A 96 29.68 1.24 17.24
CA VAL A 96 29.99 2.12 16.09
C VAL A 96 30.76 3.36 16.55
N ASP A 97 31.90 3.63 15.89
CA ASP A 97 32.61 4.90 16.08
C ASP A 97 31.91 6.01 15.27
N PRO A 98 31.49 7.14 15.88
CA PRO A 98 30.91 8.27 15.17
C PRO A 98 31.76 8.79 14.00
N ASP A 99 33.10 8.71 14.08
CA ASP A 99 33.98 9.12 13.01
C ASP A 99 33.90 8.18 11.78
N ASP A 100 33.60 6.89 11.98
CA ASP A 100 33.28 5.95 10.90
C ASP A 100 31.92 6.26 10.29
N ALA A 101 30.93 6.59 11.11
CA ALA A 101 29.60 6.97 10.68
C ALA A 101 29.60 8.29 9.86
N GLU A 102 30.46 9.25 10.23
CA GLU A 102 30.66 10.49 9.45
C GLU A 102 31.29 10.18 8.08
N ARG A 103 32.34 9.35 8.04
CA ARG A 103 32.97 8.94 6.77
C ARG A 103 32.04 8.18 5.84
N ALA A 104 31.08 7.46 6.38
CA ALA A 104 30.07 6.75 5.62
C ALA A 104 28.94 7.65 5.09
N GLY A 105 28.81 8.87 5.57
CA GLY A 105 27.71 9.77 5.25
C GLY A 105 26.43 9.47 6.03
N LEU A 106 26.51 8.73 7.14
CA LEU A 106 25.38 8.53 8.06
C LEU A 106 25.20 9.72 9.00
N LEU A 107 26.31 10.28 9.48
CA LEU A 107 26.34 11.41 10.40
C LEU A 107 27.13 12.58 9.78
N GLU A 108 26.92 13.77 10.33
CA GLU A 108 27.80 14.91 10.14
C GLU A 108 28.09 15.58 11.49
N ARG A 109 29.18 16.34 11.53
CA ARG A 109 29.60 17.07 12.74
C ARG A 109 29.54 18.58 12.49
N PRO A 110 28.41 19.24 12.79
CA PRO A 110 28.27 20.69 12.64
C PRO A 110 29.24 21.48 13.52
N SER A 111 29.64 20.91 14.67
CA SER A 111 30.66 21.44 15.58
C SER A 111 31.39 20.30 16.30
N GLY A 112 32.55 20.58 16.92
CA GLY A 112 33.37 19.54 17.57
C GLY A 112 32.66 18.74 18.66
N SER A 113 31.65 19.29 19.29
CA SER A 113 30.90 18.64 20.38
C SER A 113 29.50 18.15 20.00
N VAL A 114 29.11 18.29 18.73
CA VAL A 114 27.74 17.98 18.27
C VAL A 114 27.80 17.14 17.01
N VAL A 115 26.97 16.11 16.96
CA VAL A 115 26.70 15.31 15.77
C VAL A 115 25.21 15.34 15.43
N ARG A 116 24.89 15.14 14.17
CA ARG A 116 23.51 14.94 13.68
C ARG A 116 23.48 13.96 12.52
N THR A 117 22.30 13.37 12.30
CA THR A 117 22.13 12.42 11.21
C THR A 117 21.99 13.11 9.85
N LEU A 118 22.49 12.44 8.80
CA LEU A 118 22.23 12.76 7.38
C LEU A 118 21.19 11.82 6.76
N LEU A 119 20.87 10.70 7.42
CA LEU A 119 19.89 9.72 6.98
C LEU A 119 18.86 9.47 8.09
N ASP A 120 17.62 9.24 7.75
CA ASP A 120 16.59 8.70 8.64
C ASP A 120 16.87 7.20 8.84
N VAL A 121 16.82 6.72 10.08
CA VAL A 121 16.84 5.29 10.40
C VAL A 121 15.66 4.99 11.29
N ARG A 122 14.66 4.33 10.73
CA ARG A 122 13.37 4.13 11.40
C ARG A 122 13.12 2.67 11.73
N PRO A 123 12.90 2.32 13.01
CA PRO A 123 12.45 0.99 13.38
C PRO A 123 10.97 0.82 13.07
N LEU A 124 10.62 -0.35 12.55
CA LEU A 124 9.27 -0.77 12.19
C LEU A 124 9.00 -2.17 12.72
N ASP A 125 7.75 -2.44 13.06
CA ASP A 125 7.23 -3.80 13.19
C ASP A 125 6.49 -4.17 11.89
N LEU A 126 6.97 -5.19 11.21
CA LEU A 126 6.38 -5.69 9.95
C LEU A 126 5.70 -7.06 10.14
N GLY A 127 5.41 -7.45 11.39
CA GLY A 127 4.67 -8.66 11.74
C GLY A 127 5.54 -9.85 12.13
N ASP A 128 6.86 -9.80 11.87
CA ASP A 128 7.83 -10.85 12.24
C ASP A 128 8.91 -10.35 13.21
N GLY A 129 8.70 -9.17 13.79
CA GLY A 129 9.61 -8.51 14.73
C GLY A 129 10.15 -7.17 14.21
N ASN A 130 11.18 -6.69 14.91
CA ASN A 130 11.74 -5.38 14.62
C ASN A 130 12.60 -5.38 13.36
N ARG A 131 12.35 -4.40 12.51
CA ARG A 131 13.14 -4.09 11.31
C ARG A 131 13.54 -2.61 11.33
N TRP A 132 14.65 -2.29 10.68
CA TRP A 132 15.10 -0.90 10.52
C TRP A 132 15.16 -0.57 9.04
N VAL A 133 14.62 0.58 8.66
CA VAL A 133 14.64 1.09 7.30
C VAL A 133 15.45 2.37 7.26
N VAL A 134 16.34 2.47 6.26
CA VAL A 134 17.20 3.63 6.05
C VAL A 134 16.70 4.42 4.84
N SER A 135 16.53 5.72 5.00
CA SER A 135 16.09 6.63 3.95
C SER A 135 16.72 8.01 4.08
N ASP A 136 16.42 8.90 3.17
CA ASP A 136 16.75 10.31 3.34
C ASP A 136 15.86 10.96 4.39
N ILE A 137 16.35 12.04 4.99
CA ILE A 137 15.58 12.80 5.98
C ILE A 137 14.45 13.54 5.28
N ASP A 138 13.22 13.33 5.74
CA ASP A 138 12.04 14.05 5.27
C ASP A 138 12.10 15.53 5.64
N GLY A 139 11.71 16.41 4.70
CA GLY A 139 11.68 17.85 4.90
C GLY A 139 10.74 18.33 6.02
N SER A 140 9.78 17.51 6.43
CA SER A 140 8.91 17.77 7.59
C SER A 140 9.61 17.50 8.92
N THR A 141 10.61 16.63 8.95
CA THR A 141 11.40 16.31 10.16
C THR A 141 12.43 17.41 10.45
N ARG A 142 13.14 17.84 9.41
CA ARG A 142 14.11 18.93 9.47
C ARG A 142 14.10 19.67 8.13
N GLU A 143 14.29 20.98 8.17
CA GLU A 143 14.48 21.78 6.95
C GLU A 143 15.76 21.33 6.23
N VAL A 144 15.58 20.59 5.14
CA VAL A 144 16.64 20.09 4.25
C VAL A 144 16.25 20.36 2.81
N ALA A 145 17.25 20.61 1.97
CA ALA A 145 17.01 20.68 0.53
C ALA A 145 16.71 19.28 0.02
N ILE A 146 15.56 19.09 -0.59
CA ILE A 146 15.17 17.81 -1.20
C ILE A 146 15.92 17.69 -2.53
N GLY A 147 16.80 16.69 -2.62
CA GLY A 147 17.55 16.40 -3.84
C GLY A 147 16.70 15.75 -4.94
N ALA A 148 17.17 15.83 -6.18
CA ALA A 148 16.49 15.17 -7.30
C ALA A 148 16.44 13.65 -7.17
N ASP A 149 17.44 13.07 -6.50
CA ASP A 149 17.61 11.62 -6.20
C ASP A 149 17.16 11.23 -4.79
N HIS A 150 16.43 12.10 -4.10
CA HIS A 150 15.93 11.88 -2.74
C HIS A 150 15.12 10.58 -2.64
N VAL A 151 15.36 9.82 -1.58
CA VAL A 151 14.69 8.55 -1.30
C VAL A 151 13.77 8.71 -0.10
N LEU A 152 12.48 8.70 -0.35
CA LEU A 152 11.46 8.82 0.70
C LEU A 152 11.59 7.72 1.75
N GLY A 153 11.34 8.09 2.99
CA GLY A 153 11.12 7.17 4.09
C GLY A 153 9.77 6.44 4.02
N VAL A 154 9.50 5.66 5.05
CA VAL A 154 8.28 4.87 5.14
C VAL A 154 7.09 5.76 5.49
N GLY A 155 6.25 6.01 4.50
CA GLY A 155 5.00 6.77 4.63
C GLY A 155 3.76 5.88 4.68
N HIS A 156 2.59 6.52 4.78
CA HIS A 156 1.29 5.83 4.82
C HIS A 156 1.04 4.94 3.59
N ALA A 157 1.41 5.38 2.39
CA ALA A 157 1.26 4.60 1.16
C ALA A 157 2.06 3.29 1.23
N SER A 158 3.33 3.37 1.68
CA SER A 158 4.18 2.19 1.83
C SER A 158 3.64 1.20 2.87
N LEU A 159 3.14 1.69 4.02
CA LEU A 159 2.54 0.84 5.05
C LEU A 159 1.19 0.25 4.60
N SER A 160 0.39 1.00 3.84
CA SER A 160 -0.85 0.47 3.29
C SER A 160 -0.58 -0.66 2.29
N LEU A 161 0.47 -0.55 1.47
CA LEU A 161 0.89 -1.62 0.56
C LEU A 161 1.40 -2.85 1.32
N VAL A 162 2.18 -2.69 2.41
CA VAL A 162 2.58 -3.80 3.30
C VAL A 162 1.34 -4.59 3.76
N ARG A 163 0.30 -3.90 4.26
CA ARG A 163 -0.94 -4.53 4.75
C ARG A 163 -1.81 -5.09 3.62
N ALA A 164 -1.72 -4.49 2.44
CA ALA A 164 -2.46 -4.92 1.25
C ALA A 164 -1.79 -6.08 0.50
N THR A 165 -0.53 -6.40 0.82
CA THR A 165 0.20 -7.48 0.15
C THR A 165 -0.15 -8.84 0.77
N PRO A 166 -0.57 -9.84 -0.03
CA PRO A 166 -0.80 -11.19 0.46
C PRO A 166 0.47 -11.80 1.04
N THR A 167 0.38 -12.39 2.23
CA THR A 167 1.50 -13.09 2.88
C THR A 167 1.33 -14.60 2.91
N ARG A 168 0.10 -15.11 2.77
CA ARG A 168 -0.20 -16.54 2.71
C ARG A 168 0.48 -17.20 1.50
N THR A 169 1.23 -18.28 1.75
CA THR A 169 1.94 -19.05 0.72
C THR A 169 1.77 -20.56 0.94
N ASP A 170 1.66 -21.34 -0.14
CA ASP A 170 1.61 -22.80 -0.11
C ASP A 170 2.99 -23.44 -0.33
N GLY A 171 4.07 -22.64 -0.34
CA GLY A 171 5.43 -23.11 -0.57
C GLY A 171 6.42 -21.96 -0.71
N PRO A 172 7.66 -22.23 -1.09
CA PRO A 172 8.68 -21.19 -1.31
C PRO A 172 8.30 -20.33 -2.51
N VAL A 173 8.18 -19.03 -2.31
CA VAL A 173 7.85 -18.06 -3.35
C VAL A 173 9.04 -17.15 -3.68
N THR A 174 9.11 -16.71 -4.93
CA THR A 174 10.00 -15.66 -5.41
C THR A 174 9.23 -14.35 -5.51
N LEU A 175 9.83 -13.24 -5.07
CA LEU A 175 9.15 -11.95 -5.07
C LEU A 175 10.01 -10.87 -5.73
N LEU A 176 9.37 -10.01 -6.52
CA LEU A 176 9.92 -8.77 -7.05
C LEU A 176 9.31 -7.57 -6.32
N ASP A 177 10.15 -6.72 -5.74
CA ASP A 177 9.81 -5.36 -5.28
C ASP A 177 10.24 -4.36 -6.35
N LEU A 178 9.29 -3.81 -7.09
CA LEU A 178 9.51 -2.89 -8.21
C LEU A 178 9.46 -1.44 -7.74
N GLY A 179 10.56 -0.71 -7.89
CA GLY A 179 10.69 0.65 -7.36
C GLY A 179 10.85 0.64 -5.85
N THR A 180 11.85 -0.10 -5.36
CA THR A 180 12.02 -0.45 -3.94
C THR A 180 12.23 0.74 -3.00
N GLY A 181 12.77 1.86 -3.51
CA GLY A 181 13.10 3.03 -2.71
C GLY A 181 14.00 2.71 -1.51
N CYS A 182 13.49 2.91 -0.30
CA CYS A 182 14.20 2.57 0.94
C CYS A 182 14.24 1.07 1.29
N GLY A 183 13.61 0.20 0.48
CA GLY A 183 13.62 -1.24 0.68
C GLY A 183 12.55 -1.80 1.61
N VAL A 184 11.57 -1.02 2.04
CA VAL A 184 10.57 -1.46 3.03
C VAL A 184 9.74 -2.65 2.55
N GLN A 185 9.33 -2.69 1.28
CA GLN A 185 8.56 -3.81 0.71
C GLN A 185 9.44 -5.06 0.60
N ALA A 186 10.71 -4.90 0.18
CA ALA A 186 11.66 -5.99 0.11
C ALA A 186 11.93 -6.61 1.50
N VAL A 187 12.09 -5.78 2.55
CA VAL A 187 12.25 -6.25 3.93
C VAL A 187 11.01 -6.99 4.43
N HIS A 188 9.82 -6.44 4.19
CA HIS A 188 8.57 -7.13 4.50
C HIS A 188 8.47 -8.46 3.74
N ALA A 189 8.83 -8.48 2.46
CA ALA A 189 8.80 -9.69 1.65
C ALA A 189 9.66 -10.83 2.20
N CYS A 190 10.80 -10.51 2.83
CA CYS A 190 11.68 -11.52 3.45
C CYS A 190 11.02 -12.28 4.61
N THR A 191 9.87 -11.84 5.11
CA THR A 191 9.13 -12.56 6.16
C THR A 191 8.40 -13.79 5.64
N TYR A 192 8.08 -13.83 4.34
CA TYR A 192 7.28 -14.90 3.72
C TYR A 192 7.83 -15.42 2.38
N ALA A 193 8.69 -14.67 1.71
CA ALA A 193 9.26 -15.07 0.43
C ALA A 193 10.63 -15.75 0.62
N ALA A 194 10.87 -16.82 -0.13
CA ALA A 194 12.13 -17.55 -0.11
C ALA A 194 13.28 -16.81 -0.84
N ARG A 195 12.95 -15.98 -1.81
CA ARG A 195 13.91 -15.12 -2.54
C ARG A 195 13.25 -13.80 -2.90
N VAL A 196 13.96 -12.71 -2.61
CA VAL A 196 13.50 -11.35 -2.89
C VAL A 196 14.48 -10.68 -3.85
N THR A 197 13.94 -10.15 -4.94
CA THR A 197 14.64 -9.27 -5.87
C THR A 197 13.99 -7.89 -5.76
N ALA A 198 14.79 -6.85 -5.63
CA ALA A 198 14.35 -5.46 -5.55
C ALA A 198 14.98 -4.67 -6.69
N THR A 199 14.21 -3.79 -7.34
CA THR A 199 14.73 -2.95 -8.42
C THR A 199 14.42 -1.48 -8.17
N ASP A 200 15.32 -0.59 -8.61
CA ASP A 200 15.07 0.85 -8.60
C ASP A 200 15.87 1.54 -9.71
N LEU A 201 15.34 2.64 -10.24
CA LEU A 201 16.03 3.50 -11.20
C LEU A 201 17.12 4.33 -10.52
N SER A 202 16.86 4.78 -9.29
CA SER A 202 17.75 5.65 -8.52
C SER A 202 18.93 4.86 -7.95
N ALA A 203 20.16 5.24 -8.32
CA ALA A 203 21.36 4.66 -7.74
C ALA A 203 21.40 4.84 -6.22
N ARG A 204 20.88 5.96 -5.70
CA ARG A 204 20.77 6.22 -4.27
C ARG A 204 19.79 5.27 -3.58
N ALA A 205 18.63 5.03 -4.17
CA ALA A 205 17.66 4.05 -3.66
C ALA A 205 18.26 2.63 -3.62
N VAL A 206 18.98 2.22 -4.67
CA VAL A 206 19.69 0.94 -4.69
C VAL A 206 20.67 0.81 -3.53
N VAL A 207 21.44 1.85 -3.23
CA VAL A 207 22.37 1.86 -2.08
C VAL A 207 21.59 1.76 -0.76
N LEU A 208 20.56 2.59 -0.55
CA LEU A 208 19.79 2.61 0.69
C LEU A 208 19.03 1.30 0.92
N ALA A 209 18.47 0.70 -0.11
CA ALA A 209 17.81 -0.62 -0.02
C ALA A 209 18.81 -1.73 0.38
N ARG A 210 20.02 -1.73 -0.18
CA ARG A 210 21.09 -2.67 0.22
C ARG A 210 21.53 -2.46 1.68
N VAL A 211 21.67 -1.20 2.11
CA VAL A 211 22.00 -0.87 3.50
C VAL A 211 20.88 -1.30 4.43
N THR A 212 19.61 -1.06 4.05
CA THR A 212 18.44 -1.53 4.79
C THR A 212 18.44 -3.06 4.92
N ALA A 213 18.67 -3.80 3.84
CA ALA A 213 18.76 -5.26 3.89
C ALA A 213 19.90 -5.73 4.81
N ALA A 214 21.10 -5.16 4.66
CA ALA A 214 22.26 -5.50 5.48
C ALA A 214 22.06 -5.18 6.97
N LEU A 215 21.41 -4.05 7.28
CA LEU A 215 21.08 -3.66 8.66
C LEU A 215 20.16 -4.68 9.35
N ASN A 216 19.31 -5.35 8.58
CA ASN A 216 18.38 -6.39 9.06
C ASN A 216 18.90 -7.83 8.89
N ASP A 217 20.14 -8.01 8.39
CA ASP A 217 20.72 -9.34 8.12
C ASP A 217 19.89 -10.16 7.12
N LEU A 218 19.41 -9.51 6.08
CA LEU A 218 18.54 -10.10 5.07
C LEU A 218 19.27 -10.19 3.73
N GLU A 219 19.03 -11.28 2.99
CA GLU A 219 19.52 -11.47 1.62
C GLU A 219 18.47 -10.95 0.62
N VAL A 220 18.76 -9.81 0.00
CA VAL A 220 17.96 -9.21 -1.06
C VAL A 220 18.83 -8.93 -2.28
N GLU A 221 18.43 -9.43 -3.44
CA GLU A 221 19.07 -9.08 -4.70
C GLU A 221 18.59 -7.69 -5.15
N VAL A 222 19.42 -6.66 -5.02
CA VAL A 222 19.06 -5.29 -5.41
C VAL A 222 19.73 -4.90 -6.71
N VAL A 223 18.95 -4.60 -7.76
CA VAL A 223 19.40 -4.34 -9.13
C VAL A 223 18.95 -2.98 -9.62
N ALA A 224 19.88 -2.21 -10.21
CA ALA A 224 19.58 -0.89 -10.77
C ALA A 224 19.00 -0.98 -12.17
N GLY A 225 18.00 -0.14 -12.47
CA GLY A 225 17.47 0.07 -13.81
C GLY A 225 15.98 0.44 -13.82
N PRO A 226 15.48 0.90 -14.98
CA PRO A 226 14.10 1.38 -15.11
C PRO A 226 13.10 0.23 -15.16
N TRP A 227 12.00 0.39 -14.46
CA TRP A 227 10.84 -0.49 -14.49
C TRP A 227 11.21 -1.98 -14.42
N PHE A 228 10.81 -2.79 -15.40
CA PHE A 228 11.09 -4.23 -15.48
C PHE A 228 12.36 -4.59 -16.26
N ASP A 229 13.07 -3.63 -16.85
CA ASP A 229 14.28 -3.90 -17.65
C ASP A 229 15.34 -4.72 -16.90
N PRO A 230 15.64 -4.45 -15.60
CA PRO A 230 16.64 -5.23 -14.86
C PRO A 230 16.27 -6.70 -14.67
N VAL A 231 15.00 -7.03 -14.81
CA VAL A 231 14.46 -8.39 -14.64
C VAL A 231 13.84 -8.93 -15.93
N ALA A 232 14.25 -8.40 -17.09
CA ALA A 232 13.76 -8.84 -18.39
C ALA A 232 13.90 -10.36 -18.57
N GLY A 233 12.80 -11.02 -18.97
CA GLY A 233 12.75 -12.48 -19.13
C GLY A 233 12.65 -13.30 -17.84
N ARG A 234 12.67 -12.66 -16.66
CA ARG A 234 12.43 -13.32 -15.36
C ARG A 234 10.94 -13.29 -15.03
N ARG A 235 10.52 -14.27 -14.24
CA ARG A 235 9.17 -14.37 -13.69
C ARG A 235 9.23 -14.62 -12.20
N PHE A 236 8.19 -14.16 -11.51
CA PHE A 236 8.09 -14.21 -10.06
C PHE A 236 6.72 -14.75 -9.65
N ASP A 237 6.68 -15.40 -8.50
CA ASP A 237 5.42 -15.83 -7.90
C ASP A 237 4.64 -14.63 -7.37
N ARG A 238 5.37 -13.56 -6.96
CA ARG A 238 4.76 -12.31 -6.49
C ARG A 238 5.49 -11.10 -7.00
N ILE A 239 4.72 -10.03 -7.25
CA ILE A 239 5.23 -8.69 -7.54
C ILE A 239 4.55 -7.73 -6.59
N VAL A 240 5.32 -6.85 -5.94
CA VAL A 240 4.82 -5.69 -5.22
C VAL A 240 5.38 -4.43 -5.85
N ALA A 241 4.60 -3.35 -5.93
CA ALA A 241 5.09 -2.09 -6.45
C ALA A 241 4.39 -0.89 -5.82
N ASN A 242 5.21 0.07 -5.37
CA ASN A 242 4.81 1.42 -5.03
C ASN A 242 5.53 2.39 -5.99
N PRO A 243 5.19 2.39 -7.29
CA PRO A 243 5.92 3.16 -8.28
C PRO A 243 5.66 4.66 -8.14
N PRO A 244 6.44 5.53 -8.82
CA PRO A 244 6.13 6.95 -8.92
C PRO A 244 4.87 7.15 -9.79
N PHE A 245 3.69 7.07 -9.16
CA PHE A 245 2.37 7.09 -9.83
C PHE A 245 1.69 8.47 -9.82
N VAL A 246 2.40 9.53 -9.47
CA VAL A 246 1.79 10.89 -9.44
C VAL A 246 1.30 11.27 -10.82
N VAL A 247 0.00 11.59 -10.88
CA VAL A 247 -0.64 12.07 -12.11
C VAL A 247 -0.22 13.52 -12.36
N GLY A 248 0.55 13.75 -13.41
CA GLY A 248 1.14 15.07 -13.67
C GLY A 248 1.44 15.32 -15.14
N THR A 249 2.29 16.31 -15.42
CA THR A 249 2.61 16.81 -16.76
C THR A 249 3.70 16.01 -17.49
N GLY A 250 4.24 14.96 -16.87
CA GLY A 250 5.39 14.21 -17.39
C GLY A 250 6.75 14.88 -17.16
N ASP A 251 6.78 16.05 -16.51
CA ASP A 251 8.05 16.68 -16.10
C ASP A 251 8.64 15.92 -14.90
N VAL A 252 9.96 15.70 -14.91
CA VAL A 252 10.66 15.04 -13.80
C VAL A 252 11.38 16.09 -12.96
N THR A 253 10.87 16.34 -11.75
CA THR A 253 11.53 17.18 -10.74
C THR A 253 12.17 16.31 -9.65
N HIS A 254 11.48 15.28 -9.22
CA HIS A 254 11.95 14.33 -8.20
C HIS A 254 11.69 12.89 -8.67
N SER A 255 12.73 12.06 -8.72
CA SER A 255 12.66 10.70 -9.24
C SER A 255 11.74 9.76 -8.47
N TYR A 256 11.50 10.03 -7.18
CA TYR A 256 10.65 9.20 -6.32
C TYR A 256 9.14 9.33 -6.59
N ARG A 257 8.70 10.39 -7.30
CA ARG A 257 7.27 10.64 -7.56
C ARG A 257 6.96 10.85 -9.03
N ASP A 258 7.91 11.42 -9.77
CA ASP A 258 7.71 11.87 -11.16
C ASP A 258 8.28 10.81 -12.09
N SER A 259 7.40 10.13 -12.82
CA SER A 259 7.78 9.02 -13.70
C SER A 259 8.35 9.46 -15.07
N GLY A 260 8.20 10.72 -15.42
CA GLY A 260 8.45 11.21 -16.77
C GLY A 260 7.35 10.83 -17.78
N LEU A 261 6.26 10.22 -17.30
CA LEU A 261 5.11 9.84 -18.12
C LEU A 261 3.93 10.76 -17.82
N ASP A 262 3.16 11.08 -18.86
CA ASP A 262 2.03 11.98 -18.79
C ASP A 262 0.82 11.32 -18.11
N LEU A 263 0.10 12.07 -17.28
CA LEU A 263 -1.10 11.66 -16.56
C LEU A 263 -0.91 10.33 -15.79
N ASP A 264 -1.76 9.34 -16.04
CA ASP A 264 -1.73 8.01 -15.41
C ASP A 264 -0.82 7.00 -16.14
N GLY A 265 0.08 7.49 -16.99
CA GLY A 265 0.96 6.67 -17.81
C GLY A 265 1.86 5.73 -17.00
N ALA A 266 2.34 6.14 -15.82
CA ALA A 266 3.16 5.29 -14.95
C ALA A 266 2.39 4.08 -14.44
N SER A 267 1.20 4.30 -13.91
CA SER A 267 0.31 3.22 -13.45
C SER A 267 -0.02 2.26 -14.59
N ARG A 268 -0.32 2.81 -15.78
CA ARG A 268 -0.60 2.01 -16.97
C ARG A 268 0.59 1.13 -17.35
N VAL A 269 1.81 1.65 -17.38
CA VAL A 269 3.02 0.86 -17.68
C VAL A 269 3.18 -0.30 -16.70
N VAL A 270 3.09 -0.04 -15.39
CA VAL A 270 3.28 -1.09 -14.38
C VAL A 270 2.17 -2.14 -14.46
N VAL A 271 0.91 -1.72 -14.53
CA VAL A 271 -0.25 -2.64 -14.58
C VAL A 271 -0.25 -3.49 -15.85
N SER A 272 0.08 -2.90 -17.01
CA SER A 272 0.08 -3.64 -18.28
C SER A 272 1.27 -4.60 -18.42
N THR A 273 2.40 -4.33 -17.77
CA THR A 273 3.64 -5.11 -17.92
C THR A 273 3.79 -6.19 -16.84
N ALA A 274 3.28 -5.96 -15.63
CA ALA A 274 3.41 -6.91 -14.52
C ALA A 274 2.98 -8.36 -14.87
N PRO A 275 1.91 -8.63 -15.63
CA PRO A 275 1.51 -9.98 -15.99
C PRO A 275 2.59 -10.79 -16.74
N ASP A 276 3.43 -10.14 -17.55
CA ASP A 276 4.49 -10.80 -18.30
C ASP A 276 5.62 -11.32 -17.40
N HIS A 277 5.75 -10.72 -16.20
CA HIS A 277 6.74 -11.06 -15.19
C HIS A 277 6.18 -11.92 -14.05
N LEU A 278 4.93 -12.38 -14.12
CA LEU A 278 4.36 -13.31 -13.17
C LEU A 278 4.50 -14.76 -13.66
N GLU A 279 4.72 -15.70 -12.75
CA GLU A 279 4.51 -17.12 -13.00
C GLU A 279 3.01 -17.41 -13.18
N LEU A 280 2.65 -18.53 -13.78
CA LEU A 280 1.23 -18.93 -13.87
C LEU A 280 0.67 -19.16 -12.45
N GLY A 281 -0.43 -18.49 -12.12
CA GLY A 281 -0.97 -18.43 -10.76
C GLY A 281 -0.30 -17.39 -9.86
N GLY A 282 0.80 -16.79 -10.31
CA GLY A 282 1.49 -15.71 -9.58
C GLY A 282 0.65 -14.44 -9.50
N THR A 283 0.90 -13.63 -8.47
CA THR A 283 0.09 -12.44 -8.15
C THR A 283 0.92 -11.15 -8.08
N ALA A 284 0.30 -10.02 -8.43
CA ALA A 284 0.87 -8.69 -8.20
C ALA A 284 -0.04 -7.86 -7.30
N THR A 285 0.56 -7.07 -6.41
CA THR A 285 -0.11 -6.05 -5.59
C THR A 285 0.54 -4.71 -5.88
N LEU A 286 -0.19 -3.82 -6.51
CA LEU A 286 0.33 -2.57 -7.05
C LEU A 286 -0.45 -1.39 -6.45
N LEU A 287 0.25 -0.39 -5.93
CA LEU A 287 -0.34 0.93 -5.75
C LEU A 287 -0.40 1.64 -7.11
N ALA A 288 -1.52 2.27 -7.41
CA ALA A 288 -1.75 2.94 -8.67
C ALA A 288 -2.66 4.16 -8.50
N ALA A 289 -2.51 5.11 -9.41
CA ALA A 289 -3.44 6.20 -9.60
C ALA A 289 -3.94 6.22 -11.05
N TRP A 290 -5.15 6.67 -11.25
CA TRP A 290 -5.80 6.79 -12.56
C TRP A 290 -6.66 8.04 -12.63
N ILE A 291 -6.81 8.57 -13.82
CA ILE A 291 -7.67 9.74 -14.02
C ILE A 291 -9.13 9.32 -14.23
N HIS A 292 -10.03 10.14 -13.71
CA HIS A 292 -11.44 10.15 -14.06
C HIS A 292 -11.62 11.21 -15.15
N VAL A 293 -12.12 10.81 -16.31
CA VAL A 293 -12.38 11.69 -17.45
C VAL A 293 -13.88 11.85 -17.62
N ASP A 294 -14.32 13.05 -17.96
CA ASP A 294 -15.75 13.29 -18.16
C ASP A 294 -16.32 12.37 -19.25
N GLY A 295 -17.45 11.73 -18.95
CA GLY A 295 -18.09 10.77 -19.86
C GLY A 295 -17.42 9.40 -19.97
N GLU A 296 -16.33 9.12 -19.27
CA GLU A 296 -15.64 7.81 -19.25
C GLU A 296 -15.82 7.11 -17.88
N ASP A 297 -16.15 5.81 -17.90
CA ASP A 297 -16.12 5.01 -16.68
C ASP A 297 -14.66 4.63 -16.33
N TRP A 298 -14.18 5.07 -15.18
CA TRP A 298 -12.82 4.80 -14.72
C TRP A 298 -12.49 3.30 -14.63
N ARG A 299 -13.51 2.44 -14.37
CA ARG A 299 -13.34 0.99 -14.32
C ARG A 299 -12.94 0.44 -15.68
N SER A 300 -13.65 0.89 -16.72
CA SER A 300 -13.36 0.54 -18.11
C SER A 300 -12.00 1.06 -18.55
N ARG A 301 -11.62 2.27 -18.11
CA ARG A 301 -10.31 2.85 -18.37
C ARG A 301 -9.18 1.96 -17.82
N VAL A 302 -9.20 1.65 -16.53
CA VAL A 302 -8.14 0.84 -15.90
C VAL A 302 -8.16 -0.60 -16.46
N ALA A 303 -9.33 -1.19 -16.68
CA ALA A 303 -9.45 -2.50 -17.30
C ALA A 303 -8.80 -2.55 -18.71
N SER A 304 -8.87 -1.46 -19.48
CA SER A 304 -8.27 -1.38 -20.82
C SER A 304 -6.74 -1.44 -20.83
N TRP A 305 -6.07 -1.31 -19.69
CA TRP A 305 -4.61 -1.48 -19.59
C TRP A 305 -4.17 -2.93 -19.58
N LEU A 306 -5.10 -3.86 -19.35
CA LEU A 306 -4.84 -5.29 -19.28
C LEU A 306 -5.03 -5.96 -20.66
N PRO A 307 -4.31 -7.05 -20.92
CA PRO A 307 -4.53 -7.84 -22.13
C PRO A 307 -5.90 -8.55 -22.10
N ASP A 308 -6.46 -8.88 -23.26
CA ASP A 308 -7.75 -9.60 -23.36
C ASP A 308 -7.71 -11.02 -22.76
N HIS A 309 -6.52 -11.56 -22.53
CA HIS A 309 -6.32 -12.93 -22.07
C HIS A 309 -5.13 -13.05 -21.11
N GLY A 310 -5.26 -13.87 -20.09
CA GLY A 310 -4.16 -14.27 -19.22
C GLY A 310 -4.12 -13.57 -17.86
N VAL A 311 -5.13 -12.77 -17.49
CA VAL A 311 -5.11 -12.03 -16.23
C VAL A 311 -6.48 -12.04 -15.55
N ASP A 312 -6.51 -12.36 -14.26
CA ASP A 312 -7.60 -11.93 -13.38
C ASP A 312 -7.15 -10.67 -12.64
N ALA A 313 -8.01 -9.68 -12.53
CA ALA A 313 -7.72 -8.44 -11.84
C ALA A 313 -8.82 -8.07 -10.84
N TRP A 314 -8.40 -7.61 -9.65
CA TRP A 314 -9.26 -6.92 -8.70
C TRP A 314 -8.70 -5.52 -8.48
N ILE A 315 -9.47 -4.50 -8.87
CA ILE A 315 -9.10 -3.10 -8.83
C ILE A 315 -9.93 -2.43 -7.74
N VAL A 316 -9.26 -1.89 -6.72
CA VAL A 316 -9.88 -1.30 -5.53
C VAL A 316 -9.59 0.19 -5.47
N GLN A 317 -10.58 1.03 -5.79
CA GLN A 317 -10.46 2.47 -5.60
C GLN A 317 -10.67 2.82 -4.12
N ARG A 318 -9.64 3.42 -3.51
CA ARG A 318 -9.62 3.76 -2.08
C ARG A 318 -9.92 5.23 -1.83
N ASP A 319 -9.53 6.09 -2.76
CA ASP A 319 -9.71 7.53 -2.65
C ASP A 319 -9.88 8.17 -4.03
N VAL A 320 -10.50 9.34 -4.04
CA VAL A 320 -10.63 10.19 -5.24
C VAL A 320 -10.43 11.65 -4.82
N ALA A 321 -9.42 12.28 -5.38
CA ALA A 321 -9.17 13.70 -5.22
C ALA A 321 -9.69 14.47 -6.44
N ASP A 322 -10.31 15.64 -6.22
CA ASP A 322 -10.50 16.57 -7.31
C ASP A 322 -9.14 17.15 -7.80
N PRO A 323 -9.07 17.71 -9.01
CA PRO A 323 -7.82 18.22 -9.58
C PRO A 323 -7.10 19.23 -8.67
N ALA A 324 -7.81 20.14 -8.01
CA ALA A 324 -7.21 21.14 -7.14
C ALA A 324 -6.62 20.52 -5.86
N LEU A 325 -7.34 19.60 -5.23
CA LEU A 325 -6.86 18.84 -4.07
C LEU A 325 -5.63 18.02 -4.45
N HIS A 326 -5.66 17.33 -5.60
CA HIS A 326 -4.55 16.52 -6.11
C HIS A 326 -3.28 17.38 -6.28
N VAL A 327 -3.37 18.47 -7.05
CA VAL A 327 -2.25 19.36 -7.30
C VAL A 327 -1.73 19.99 -6.01
N GLY A 328 -2.63 20.49 -5.15
CA GLY A 328 -2.26 21.12 -3.88
C GLY A 328 -1.57 20.15 -2.92
N THR A 329 -1.95 18.87 -2.91
CA THR A 329 -1.32 17.83 -2.09
C THR A 329 0.11 17.59 -2.56
N TRP A 330 0.31 17.35 -3.86
CA TRP A 330 1.63 17.03 -4.39
C TRP A 330 2.60 18.21 -4.39
N LEU A 331 2.11 19.47 -4.44
CA LEU A 331 2.96 20.63 -4.20
C LEU A 331 3.52 20.64 -2.78
N ARG A 332 2.67 20.38 -1.78
CA ARG A 332 3.08 20.32 -0.36
C ARG A 332 4.05 19.17 -0.11
N ASP A 333 3.76 17.98 -0.65
CA ASP A 333 4.63 16.81 -0.54
C ASP A 333 6.00 17.03 -1.23
N GLY A 334 6.04 17.89 -2.25
CA GLY A 334 7.28 18.39 -2.87
C GLY A 334 7.99 19.50 -2.08
N GLY A 335 7.53 19.82 -0.87
CA GLY A 335 8.11 20.86 -0.03
C GLY A 335 7.85 22.28 -0.50
N LEU A 336 6.94 22.48 -1.46
CA LEU A 336 6.59 23.80 -1.98
C LEU A 336 5.47 24.44 -1.15
N ASP A 337 5.67 25.69 -0.72
CA ASP A 337 4.60 26.49 -0.14
C ASP A 337 3.66 26.95 -1.28
N PRO A 338 2.38 26.51 -1.31
CA PRO A 338 1.42 26.87 -2.35
C PRO A 338 1.20 28.37 -2.53
N ARG A 339 1.62 29.18 -1.57
CA ARG A 339 1.47 30.64 -1.59
C ARG A 339 2.62 31.36 -2.32
N THR A 340 3.63 30.63 -2.78
CA THR A 340 4.77 31.19 -3.50
C THR A 340 4.48 31.33 -5.00
N PRO A 341 5.01 32.35 -5.69
CA PRO A 341 4.82 32.50 -7.14
C PRO A 341 5.33 31.29 -7.96
N ALA A 342 6.35 30.59 -7.47
CA ALA A 342 6.87 29.38 -8.14
C ALA A 342 5.90 28.21 -8.04
N ALA A 343 5.32 27.99 -6.86
CA ALA A 343 4.31 26.96 -6.65
C ALA A 343 3.01 27.27 -7.42
N ASP A 344 2.60 28.55 -7.45
CA ASP A 344 1.45 29.02 -8.21
C ASP A 344 1.61 28.74 -9.72
N ALA A 345 2.76 29.13 -10.30
CA ALA A 345 3.04 28.85 -11.71
C ALA A 345 3.10 27.34 -12.05
N LEU A 346 3.53 26.50 -11.11
CA LEU A 346 3.52 25.04 -11.28
C LEU A 346 2.09 24.50 -11.18
N ALA A 347 1.31 24.97 -10.21
CA ALA A 347 -0.10 24.59 -10.06
C ALA A 347 -0.92 24.89 -11.30
N GLU A 348 -0.78 26.11 -11.86
CA GLU A 348 -1.45 26.51 -13.11
C GLU A 348 -1.13 25.56 -14.27
N ARG A 349 0.14 25.17 -14.46
CA ARG A 349 0.51 24.22 -15.52
C ARG A 349 -0.14 22.84 -15.32
N TRP A 350 -0.17 22.35 -14.09
CA TRP A 350 -0.78 21.06 -13.80
C TRP A 350 -2.29 21.11 -13.96
N LEU A 351 -2.96 22.13 -13.44
CA LEU A 351 -4.40 22.30 -13.57
C LEU A 351 -4.81 22.45 -15.05
N ALA A 352 -4.10 23.28 -15.82
CA ALA A 352 -4.34 23.41 -17.26
C ALA A 352 -4.17 22.07 -18.00
N ARG A 353 -3.16 21.27 -17.65
CA ARG A 353 -2.96 19.95 -18.28
C ARG A 353 -4.08 18.96 -17.93
N LEU A 354 -4.59 18.99 -16.70
CA LEU A 354 -5.71 18.15 -16.28
C LEU A 354 -7.02 18.59 -16.96
N GLU A 355 -7.23 19.92 -17.08
CA GLU A 355 -8.37 20.50 -17.79
C GLU A 355 -8.34 20.16 -19.30
N ASP A 356 -7.19 20.29 -19.97
CA ASP A 356 -7.00 19.90 -21.38
C ASP A 356 -7.30 18.41 -21.66
N ALA A 357 -7.25 17.58 -20.62
CA ALA A 357 -7.55 16.15 -20.70
C ALA A 357 -8.94 15.78 -20.14
N ASP A 358 -9.81 16.77 -19.89
CA ASP A 358 -11.13 16.61 -19.32
C ASP A 358 -11.14 15.81 -18.00
N VAL A 359 -10.07 15.95 -17.18
CA VAL A 359 -9.94 15.23 -15.91
C VAL A 359 -10.82 15.86 -14.85
N THR A 360 -11.75 15.07 -14.34
CA THR A 360 -12.69 15.46 -13.27
C THR A 360 -12.24 15.00 -11.88
N GLY A 361 -11.30 14.05 -11.81
CA GLY A 361 -10.75 13.53 -10.57
C GLY A 361 -9.56 12.62 -10.80
N VAL A 362 -8.83 12.34 -9.74
CA VAL A 362 -7.74 11.37 -9.70
C VAL A 362 -8.08 10.30 -8.68
N GLY A 363 -8.33 9.09 -9.14
CA GLY A 363 -8.53 7.91 -8.32
C GLY A 363 -7.19 7.35 -7.86
N PHE A 364 -7.20 6.78 -6.66
CA PHE A 364 -6.05 6.15 -6.05
C PHE A 364 -6.46 4.85 -5.36
N GLY A 365 -5.61 3.81 -5.45
CA GLY A 365 -5.90 2.55 -4.78
C GLY A 365 -4.97 1.41 -5.14
N PHE A 366 -5.49 0.19 -5.03
CA PHE A 366 -4.76 -1.04 -5.28
C PHE A 366 -5.22 -1.70 -6.57
N VAL A 367 -4.26 -2.26 -7.31
CA VAL A 367 -4.51 -3.16 -8.42
C VAL A 367 -3.90 -4.51 -8.06
N TYR A 368 -4.76 -5.49 -7.83
CA TYR A 368 -4.36 -6.88 -7.65
C TYR A 368 -4.48 -7.60 -8.97
N LEU A 369 -3.45 -8.33 -9.36
CA LEU A 369 -3.42 -9.13 -10.58
C LEU A 369 -3.09 -10.57 -10.22
N ARG A 370 -3.68 -11.53 -10.95
CA ARG A 370 -3.27 -12.92 -10.95
C ARG A 370 -3.10 -13.40 -12.39
N ARG A 371 -1.94 -13.97 -12.70
CA ARG A 371 -1.71 -14.55 -14.02
C ARG A 371 -2.47 -15.85 -14.17
N THR A 372 -3.21 -15.96 -15.28
CA THR A 372 -4.00 -17.15 -15.63
C THR A 372 -3.68 -17.61 -17.06
N ASP A 373 -4.32 -18.67 -17.51
CA ASP A 373 -4.33 -19.17 -18.91
C ASP A 373 -5.71 -19.00 -19.57
N ARG A 374 -6.54 -18.10 -19.05
CA ARG A 374 -7.94 -17.88 -19.43
C ARG A 374 -8.17 -16.45 -19.95
N PRO A 375 -9.34 -16.20 -20.57
CA PRO A 375 -9.73 -14.81 -20.87
C PRO A 375 -9.66 -13.94 -19.61
N THR A 376 -9.19 -12.71 -19.79
CA THR A 376 -9.06 -11.74 -18.70
C THR A 376 -10.42 -11.44 -18.08
N ALA A 377 -10.45 -11.38 -16.74
CA ALA A 377 -11.61 -10.97 -15.99
C ALA A 377 -11.22 -9.87 -15.00
N VAL A 378 -12.04 -8.81 -14.95
CA VAL A 378 -11.79 -7.64 -14.11
C VAL A 378 -12.97 -7.40 -13.19
N LEU A 379 -12.68 -7.36 -11.88
CA LEU A 379 -13.56 -6.83 -10.85
C LEU A 379 -13.01 -5.47 -10.41
N ALA A 380 -13.75 -4.40 -10.64
CA ALA A 380 -13.32 -3.05 -10.26
C ALA A 380 -14.35 -2.38 -9.36
N GLU A 381 -13.91 -1.97 -8.17
CA GLU A 381 -14.79 -1.54 -7.08
C GLU A 381 -14.34 -0.22 -6.46
N ASP A 382 -15.32 0.55 -6.01
CA ASP A 382 -15.14 1.79 -5.27
C ASP A 382 -15.37 1.52 -3.77
N LEU A 383 -14.28 1.34 -3.02
CA LEU A 383 -14.29 1.00 -1.59
C LEU A 383 -13.65 2.14 -0.76
N ARG A 384 -14.25 3.34 -0.83
CA ARG A 384 -13.77 4.54 -0.13
C ARG A 384 -14.14 4.58 1.37
N HIS A 385 -14.90 3.63 1.85
CA HIS A 385 -15.17 3.49 3.29
C HIS A 385 -14.00 2.83 4.04
N GLY A 386 -14.06 2.83 5.37
CA GLY A 386 -13.06 2.15 6.21
C GLY A 386 -13.00 0.65 5.90
N LEU A 387 -11.79 0.11 5.89
CA LEU A 387 -11.51 -1.32 5.77
C LEU A 387 -10.88 -1.80 7.05
N GLU A 388 -10.99 -3.10 7.34
CA GLU A 388 -10.14 -3.75 8.32
C GLU A 388 -8.91 -4.37 7.63
N ASP A 389 -7.74 -3.99 8.15
CA ASP A 389 -6.45 -4.55 7.72
C ASP A 389 -6.13 -5.85 8.50
N PRO A 390 -5.35 -6.77 7.90
CA PRO A 390 -4.71 -6.71 6.57
C PRO A 390 -5.64 -7.12 5.43
N LEU A 391 -5.60 -6.41 4.31
CA LEU A 391 -6.39 -6.70 3.10
C LEU A 391 -5.74 -7.76 2.19
N GLY A 392 -4.43 -8.03 2.37
CA GLY A 392 -3.65 -8.79 1.39
C GLY A 392 -4.20 -10.17 1.05
N ASP A 393 -4.47 -11.00 2.04
CA ASP A 393 -4.93 -12.37 1.80
C ASP A 393 -6.36 -12.43 1.26
N GLU A 394 -7.18 -11.39 1.51
CA GLU A 394 -8.51 -11.26 0.89
C GLU A 394 -8.44 -11.22 -0.64
N ALA A 395 -7.37 -10.63 -1.21
CA ALA A 395 -7.18 -10.61 -2.67
C ALA A 395 -7.03 -12.02 -3.24
N LEU A 396 -6.32 -12.92 -2.54
CA LEU A 396 -6.24 -14.33 -2.94
C LEU A 396 -7.60 -15.01 -2.86
N ASP A 397 -8.34 -14.74 -1.79
CA ASP A 397 -9.67 -15.32 -1.59
C ASP A 397 -10.68 -14.81 -2.63
N VAL A 398 -10.58 -13.54 -3.07
CA VAL A 398 -11.39 -13.01 -4.18
C VAL A 398 -11.12 -13.80 -5.46
N PHE A 399 -9.86 -14.02 -5.80
CA PHE A 399 -9.50 -14.80 -7.00
C PHE A 399 -9.97 -16.25 -6.92
N ASP A 400 -9.86 -16.89 -5.76
CA ASP A 400 -10.31 -18.26 -5.56
C ASP A 400 -11.85 -18.36 -5.67
N ARG A 401 -12.59 -17.39 -5.15
CA ARG A 401 -14.06 -17.30 -5.27
C ARG A 401 -14.50 -17.06 -6.71
N LEU A 402 -13.78 -16.22 -7.46
CA LEU A 402 -14.02 -16.04 -8.89
C LEU A 402 -13.80 -17.32 -9.69
N ASP A 403 -12.77 -18.09 -9.36
CA ASP A 403 -12.51 -19.40 -9.99
C ASP A 403 -13.59 -20.40 -9.68
N TRP A 404 -14.03 -20.42 -8.43
CA TRP A 404 -15.11 -21.31 -8.01
C TRP A 404 -16.40 -21.02 -8.80
N LEU A 405 -16.78 -19.74 -8.94
CA LEU A 405 -17.97 -19.32 -9.69
C LEU A 405 -17.91 -19.69 -11.18
N ARG A 406 -16.71 -19.76 -11.78
CA ARG A 406 -16.55 -20.15 -13.19
C ARG A 406 -16.73 -21.62 -13.43
N THR A 407 -16.54 -22.46 -12.41
CA THR A 407 -16.48 -23.91 -12.54
C THR A 407 -17.68 -24.64 -11.94
N HIS A 408 -18.57 -23.91 -11.23
CA HIS A 408 -19.72 -24.50 -10.55
C HIS A 408 -21.02 -23.82 -11.01
N ASP A 409 -22.09 -24.63 -11.05
CA ASP A 409 -23.43 -24.10 -11.26
C ASP A 409 -23.98 -23.60 -9.91
N VAL A 410 -24.11 -22.28 -9.79
CA VAL A 410 -24.54 -21.62 -8.55
C VAL A 410 -25.91 -22.12 -8.06
N ALA A 411 -26.82 -22.49 -8.97
CA ALA A 411 -28.15 -23.00 -8.60
C ALA A 411 -28.10 -24.39 -7.94
N GLU A 412 -27.17 -25.24 -8.36
CA GLU A 412 -27.07 -26.64 -7.90
C GLU A 412 -26.29 -26.79 -6.59
N GLU A 413 -25.63 -25.70 -6.13
CA GLU A 413 -24.74 -25.74 -4.98
C GLU A 413 -25.44 -25.35 -3.67
N ARG A 414 -24.85 -25.81 -2.55
CA ARG A 414 -25.28 -25.48 -1.19
C ARG A 414 -24.40 -24.40 -0.61
N TYR A 415 -24.99 -23.55 0.22
CA TYR A 415 -24.30 -22.41 0.77
C TYR A 415 -24.52 -22.26 2.27
N ALA A 416 -23.59 -21.55 2.91
CA ALA A 416 -23.76 -21.04 4.26
C ALA A 416 -23.46 -19.54 4.30
N VAL A 417 -24.19 -18.79 5.07
CA VAL A 417 -23.88 -17.40 5.36
C VAL A 417 -22.58 -17.36 6.19
N HIS A 418 -21.66 -16.44 5.83
CA HIS A 418 -20.41 -16.30 6.55
C HIS A 418 -20.66 -15.80 7.99
N PRO A 419 -19.95 -16.30 9.03
CA PRO A 419 -20.21 -15.91 10.42
C PRO A 419 -20.04 -14.43 10.72
N ALA A 420 -19.16 -13.72 9.97
CA ALA A 420 -18.98 -12.26 10.08
C ALA A 420 -20.02 -11.45 9.31
N THR A 421 -20.99 -12.09 8.65
CA THR A 421 -22.07 -11.39 7.94
C THR A 421 -23.12 -10.91 8.92
N ALA A 422 -23.32 -9.60 8.97
CA ALA A 422 -24.40 -8.98 9.71
C ALA A 422 -25.57 -8.60 8.77
N TYR A 423 -26.76 -8.62 9.33
CA TYR A 423 -27.99 -8.21 8.66
C TYR A 423 -28.55 -6.96 9.33
N GLU A 424 -28.94 -5.96 8.56
CA GLU A 424 -29.45 -4.69 9.04
C GLU A 424 -30.76 -4.33 8.33
N ASP A 425 -31.79 -3.98 9.13
CA ASP A 425 -33.02 -3.34 8.67
C ASP A 425 -33.03 -1.87 9.12
N VAL A 426 -33.11 -0.95 8.18
CA VAL A 426 -33.30 0.48 8.45
C VAL A 426 -34.75 0.82 8.19
N ALA A 427 -35.43 1.33 9.22
CA ALA A 427 -36.84 1.70 9.13
C ALA A 427 -37.05 3.19 9.46
N LEU A 428 -38.02 3.81 8.80
CA LEU A 428 -38.50 5.16 9.09
C LEU A 428 -39.87 5.10 9.72
N PRO A 429 -40.30 6.14 10.48
CA PRO A 429 -41.65 6.26 10.98
C PRO A 429 -42.67 6.20 9.84
N ASP A 430 -43.68 5.34 9.96
CA ASP A 430 -44.77 5.23 8.99
C ASP A 430 -45.85 6.28 9.30
N PRO A 431 -46.37 7.04 8.32
CA PRO A 431 -47.44 8.01 8.53
C PRO A 431 -48.72 7.39 9.10
N GLU A 432 -48.98 6.11 8.84
CA GLU A 432 -50.14 5.37 9.36
C GLU A 432 -49.90 4.74 10.73
N GLY A 433 -48.69 4.93 11.28
CA GLY A 433 -48.23 4.43 12.58
C GLY A 433 -47.27 3.24 12.48
N GLY A 434 -46.32 3.20 13.43
CA GLY A 434 -45.25 2.19 13.44
C GLY A 434 -44.01 2.56 12.62
N TRP A 435 -43.35 1.57 12.06
CA TRP A 435 -42.09 1.69 11.32
C TRP A 435 -42.17 0.94 9.99
N SER A 436 -41.80 1.61 8.89
CA SER A 436 -41.68 1.01 7.56
C SER A 436 -40.19 0.79 7.22
N THR A 437 -39.80 -0.42 6.93
CA THR A 437 -38.45 -0.74 6.46
C THR A 437 -38.18 -0.11 5.10
N VAL A 438 -37.18 0.74 5.01
CA VAL A 438 -36.81 1.46 3.78
C VAL A 438 -35.52 0.88 3.14
N VAL A 439 -34.65 0.25 3.93
CA VAL A 439 -33.44 -0.41 3.45
C VAL A 439 -33.25 -1.69 4.22
N ARG A 440 -32.92 -2.76 3.51
CA ARG A 440 -32.34 -3.99 4.05
C ARG A 440 -30.96 -4.17 3.46
N ARG A 441 -30.01 -4.47 4.29
CA ARG A 441 -28.66 -4.78 3.81
C ARG A 441 -28.02 -5.91 4.58
N VAL A 442 -27.12 -6.60 3.91
CA VAL A 442 -26.15 -7.49 4.53
C VAL A 442 -24.78 -6.88 4.36
N HIS A 443 -23.95 -6.95 5.40
CA HIS A 443 -22.59 -6.47 5.34
C HIS A 443 -21.66 -7.43 6.04
N ARG A 444 -20.41 -7.45 5.57
CA ARG A 444 -19.34 -8.21 6.18
C ARG A 444 -18.66 -7.33 7.23
N GLY A 445 -18.47 -7.85 8.45
CA GLY A 445 -17.89 -7.10 9.57
C GLY A 445 -16.36 -7.11 9.59
N ASP A 446 -15.70 -7.76 8.62
CA ASP A 446 -14.25 -7.87 8.49
C ASP A 446 -13.78 -7.57 7.06
N GLY A 447 -12.46 -7.48 6.86
CA GLY A 447 -11.84 -7.23 5.56
C GLY A 447 -12.36 -5.99 4.85
N PRO A 448 -12.78 -6.07 3.58
CA PRO A 448 -13.27 -4.94 2.80
C PRO A 448 -14.58 -4.33 3.29
N ALA A 449 -15.23 -4.90 4.30
CA ALA A 449 -16.51 -4.42 4.85
C ALA A 449 -17.58 -4.21 3.77
N TRP A 450 -17.65 -5.11 2.79
CA TRP A 450 -18.63 -5.05 1.71
C TRP A 450 -20.06 -5.01 2.20
N GLN A 451 -20.91 -4.24 1.49
CA GLN A 451 -22.32 -4.08 1.79
C GLN A 451 -23.16 -4.35 0.55
N HIS A 452 -24.27 -5.07 0.73
CA HIS A 452 -25.26 -5.33 -0.30
C HIS A 452 -26.65 -4.94 0.20
N GLU A 453 -27.33 -4.08 -0.54
CA GLU A 453 -28.76 -3.90 -0.35
C GLU A 453 -29.50 -5.11 -0.92
N ILE A 454 -30.46 -5.63 -0.19
CA ILE A 454 -31.27 -6.79 -0.55
C ILE A 454 -32.76 -6.46 -0.37
N ASP A 455 -33.57 -7.08 -1.18
CA ASP A 455 -35.03 -7.03 -1.03
C ASP A 455 -35.54 -8.13 -0.08
N ALA A 456 -36.85 -8.23 0.04
CA ALA A 456 -37.49 -9.23 0.90
C ALA A 456 -37.27 -10.67 0.41
N ASP A 457 -37.13 -10.86 -0.89
CA ASP A 457 -36.90 -12.18 -1.48
C ASP A 457 -35.44 -12.60 -1.30
N GLY A 458 -34.48 -11.69 -1.48
CA GLY A 458 -33.09 -11.92 -1.15
C GLY A 458 -32.87 -12.26 0.32
N ALA A 459 -33.56 -11.56 1.24
CA ALA A 459 -33.52 -11.88 2.66
C ALA A 459 -34.10 -13.28 2.96
N ALA A 460 -35.18 -13.68 2.27
CA ALA A 460 -35.76 -15.01 2.41
C ALA A 460 -34.84 -16.11 1.85
N VAL A 461 -34.20 -15.88 0.70
CA VAL A 461 -33.19 -16.79 0.14
C VAL A 461 -32.06 -17.00 1.16
N LEU A 462 -31.46 -15.91 1.68
CA LEU A 462 -30.39 -16.01 2.66
C LEU A 462 -30.79 -16.75 3.93
N ALA A 463 -32.02 -16.54 4.41
CA ALA A 463 -32.56 -17.25 5.55
C ALA A 463 -32.71 -18.78 5.31
N GLY A 464 -32.82 -19.20 4.05
CA GLY A 464 -32.91 -20.61 3.64
C GLY A 464 -31.56 -21.31 3.49
N LEU A 465 -30.45 -20.55 3.35
CA LEU A 465 -29.13 -21.13 3.12
C LEU A 465 -28.59 -21.82 4.37
N ARG A 466 -28.17 -23.08 4.22
CA ARG A 466 -27.53 -23.91 5.26
C ARG A 466 -26.51 -24.82 4.62
N ALA A 467 -25.34 -24.99 5.22
CA ALA A 467 -24.28 -25.86 4.71
C ALA A 467 -24.71 -27.31 4.52
N ASP A 468 -25.59 -27.78 5.38
CA ASP A 468 -26.20 -29.14 5.36
C ASP A 468 -27.65 -29.14 4.82
N GLY A 469 -28.09 -28.00 4.28
CA GLY A 469 -29.44 -27.78 3.77
C GLY A 469 -29.63 -28.18 2.32
N LEU A 470 -30.51 -27.46 1.64
CA LEU A 470 -30.89 -27.69 0.24
C LEU A 470 -29.96 -26.91 -0.70
N PRO A 471 -29.80 -27.36 -1.96
CA PRO A 471 -29.23 -26.54 -3.02
C PRO A 471 -30.00 -25.21 -3.21
N LEU A 472 -29.37 -24.20 -3.81
CA LEU A 472 -30.03 -22.90 -4.02
C LEU A 472 -31.32 -23.04 -4.85
N ALA A 473 -31.34 -23.90 -5.89
CA ALA A 473 -32.51 -24.15 -6.70
C ALA A 473 -33.72 -24.59 -5.87
N ASP A 474 -33.53 -25.54 -4.98
CA ASP A 474 -34.61 -26.06 -4.12
C ASP A 474 -35.08 -24.98 -3.12
N VAL A 475 -34.17 -24.14 -2.59
CA VAL A 475 -34.52 -23.01 -1.72
C VAL A 475 -35.41 -22.01 -2.46
N VAL A 476 -35.08 -21.70 -3.72
CA VAL A 476 -35.85 -20.81 -4.59
C VAL A 476 -37.20 -21.40 -4.93
N GLU A 477 -37.29 -22.69 -5.23
CA GLU A 477 -38.58 -23.40 -5.47
C GLU A 477 -39.51 -23.32 -4.26
N LEU A 478 -38.97 -23.53 -3.06
CA LEU A 478 -39.75 -23.40 -1.82
C LEU A 478 -40.24 -21.97 -1.59
N LEU A 479 -39.40 -20.96 -1.88
CA LEU A 479 -39.76 -19.56 -1.78
C LEU A 479 -40.85 -19.22 -2.80
N ALA A 480 -40.71 -19.64 -4.06
CA ALA A 480 -41.68 -19.43 -5.13
C ALA A 480 -43.05 -20.02 -4.77
N ALA A 481 -43.08 -21.25 -4.27
CA ALA A 481 -44.31 -21.91 -3.80
C ALA A 481 -44.97 -21.13 -2.65
N ALA A 482 -44.17 -20.62 -1.70
CA ALA A 482 -44.69 -19.79 -0.59
C ALA A 482 -45.24 -18.43 -1.04
N ARG A 483 -44.71 -17.86 -2.14
CA ARG A 483 -45.16 -16.58 -2.74
C ARG A 483 -46.28 -16.77 -3.75
N GLY A 484 -46.51 -17.98 -4.24
CA GLY A 484 -47.47 -18.27 -5.30
C GLY A 484 -47.05 -17.75 -6.68
N VAL A 485 -45.75 -17.74 -6.94
CA VAL A 485 -45.13 -17.33 -8.22
C VAL A 485 -44.35 -18.49 -8.83
N ASP A 486 -43.91 -18.35 -10.09
CA ASP A 486 -43.08 -19.33 -10.74
C ASP A 486 -41.59 -19.21 -10.26
N SER A 487 -40.95 -20.33 -10.02
CA SER A 487 -39.53 -20.31 -9.63
C SER A 487 -38.61 -19.77 -10.74
N GLU A 488 -38.99 -19.88 -12.02
CA GLU A 488 -38.28 -19.28 -13.15
C GLU A 488 -38.21 -17.75 -13.06
N GLU A 489 -39.16 -17.09 -12.39
CA GLU A 489 -39.15 -15.64 -12.18
C GLU A 489 -38.13 -15.20 -11.10
N LEU A 490 -37.94 -16.01 -10.05
CA LEU A 490 -37.06 -15.69 -8.93
C LEU A 490 -35.62 -16.16 -9.14
N MET A 491 -35.41 -17.24 -9.88
CA MET A 491 -34.12 -17.90 -10.03
C MET A 491 -32.99 -16.98 -10.51
N PRO A 492 -33.15 -16.15 -11.58
CA PRO A 492 -32.07 -15.30 -12.04
C PRO A 492 -31.60 -14.29 -10.99
N GLY A 493 -32.55 -13.70 -10.24
CA GLY A 493 -32.25 -12.77 -9.15
C GLY A 493 -31.53 -13.41 -7.98
N ALA A 494 -31.95 -14.63 -7.59
CA ALA A 494 -31.31 -15.40 -6.53
C ALA A 494 -29.88 -15.83 -6.90
N VAL A 495 -29.68 -16.32 -8.13
CA VAL A 495 -28.33 -16.68 -8.64
C VAL A 495 -27.41 -15.47 -8.69
N ALA A 496 -27.90 -14.32 -9.20
CA ALA A 496 -27.12 -13.09 -9.25
C ALA A 496 -26.74 -12.60 -7.85
N LEU A 497 -27.70 -12.57 -6.91
CA LEU A 497 -27.45 -12.21 -5.53
C LEU A 497 -26.41 -13.12 -4.87
N VAL A 498 -26.62 -14.45 -4.91
CA VAL A 498 -25.72 -15.41 -4.26
C VAL A 498 -24.33 -15.35 -4.88
N SER A 499 -24.23 -15.21 -6.21
CA SER A 499 -22.92 -15.02 -6.89
C SER A 499 -22.19 -13.78 -6.38
N ALA A 500 -22.86 -12.65 -6.29
CA ALA A 500 -22.26 -11.41 -5.78
C ALA A 500 -21.83 -11.56 -4.30
N LEU A 501 -22.65 -12.21 -3.48
CA LEU A 501 -22.32 -12.46 -2.07
C LEU A 501 -21.20 -13.50 -1.90
N VAL A 502 -21.04 -14.44 -2.83
CA VAL A 502 -19.88 -15.37 -2.85
C VAL A 502 -18.62 -14.62 -3.20
N VAL A 503 -18.61 -13.75 -4.23
CA VAL A 503 -17.43 -12.94 -4.59
C VAL A 503 -16.94 -12.14 -3.40
N HIS A 504 -17.84 -11.55 -2.63
CA HIS A 504 -17.53 -10.72 -1.47
C HIS A 504 -17.41 -11.51 -0.15
N GLY A 505 -17.51 -12.84 -0.20
CA GLY A 505 -17.33 -13.69 0.97
C GLY A 505 -18.40 -13.58 2.05
N LEU A 506 -19.56 -12.93 1.78
CA LEU A 506 -20.70 -12.90 2.70
C LEU A 506 -21.43 -14.25 2.74
N VAL A 507 -21.35 -14.99 1.65
CA VAL A 507 -21.87 -16.35 1.51
C VAL A 507 -20.75 -17.23 0.98
N ARG A 508 -20.65 -18.46 1.44
CA ARG A 508 -19.64 -19.42 1.01
C ARG A 508 -20.28 -20.74 0.60
N PRO A 509 -19.76 -21.44 -0.42
CA PRO A 509 -20.18 -22.79 -0.77
C PRO A 509 -19.99 -23.76 0.40
N ALA A 510 -20.90 -24.70 0.54
CA ALA A 510 -20.77 -25.77 1.51
C ALA A 510 -19.55 -26.64 1.16
N GLY A 511 -18.70 -26.94 2.13
CA GLY A 511 -17.47 -27.70 1.92
C GLY A 511 -16.21 -26.84 1.67
N SER A 512 -16.34 -25.53 1.49
CA SER A 512 -15.18 -24.63 1.48
C SER A 512 -14.47 -24.67 2.84
N PRO A 513 -13.13 -24.61 2.88
CA PRO A 513 -12.39 -24.52 4.14
C PRO A 513 -12.90 -23.36 4.99
N ARG A 514 -12.92 -23.55 6.31
CA ARG A 514 -13.26 -22.43 7.22
C ARG A 514 -12.16 -21.39 7.13
N PRO A 515 -12.47 -20.09 7.05
CA PRO A 515 -11.45 -19.06 7.20
C PRO A 515 -10.74 -19.24 8.54
N HIS A 516 -9.44 -19.02 8.54
CA HIS A 516 -8.57 -19.10 9.71
C HIS A 516 -8.79 -17.93 10.64
#